data_f699e08243b5337fb7acffc3a35d5487
#
_entry.id   f699e08243b5337fb7acffc3a35d5487
#
_cell.length_a   1.000
_cell.length_b   1.000
_cell.length_c   1.000
_cell.angle_alpha   90.00
_cell.angle_beta   90.00
_cell.angle_gamma   90.00
#
_symmetry.space_group_name_H-M   'P 1'
#
loop_
_entity.id
_entity.type
_entity.pdbx_description
1 polymer ?
#
loop_
_entity_poly.entity_id
_entity_poly.type
_entity_poly.pdbx_seq_one_letter_code
_entity_poly.pdbx_strand_id
1 'polypeptide(L)'
;GIFMINIFSQPINDSPQLSGWNLVWQDEFDADTINYEEWGHDIGSGAPVFEAFGVSSHEFSPEGYPRDNFSVQWNGFIIPEYTTEYTFYIVADDGVRLWVNEKLIIDKWIPQAPTEWSEKVKLIANKKYTLKIDYFENTGGETLILGWECDHFQKCLIPNERLFTPEMRQGLSGQYYNGISLDDGKINHMITRIDSVINWSTGTGWGNNEEQYYTDRNKNIRIENGKLIIEAHQEYFHGSNYTSSRIKTSGSWKYGRFEIKAKLPYGRGTWSALWALPTEWIYGNWPKSGEIDIIEH
;
A
#
# COMPACT_ATOMS: atom_id res chain seq x y z
N GLY A 1 11.22 13.20 16.02
CA GLY A 1 12.22 12.34 16.68
C GLY A 1 13.18 11.77 15.67
N ILE A 2 14.44 11.64 16.02
CA ILE A 2 15.46 11.04 15.16
C ILE A 2 15.48 9.55 15.49
N PHE A 3 15.14 8.72 14.52
CA PHE A 3 15.22 7.27 14.63
C PHE A 3 16.62 6.85 14.18
N MET A 4 17.42 6.29 15.06
CA MET A 4 18.68 5.66 14.71
C MET A 4 18.56 4.18 15.04
N ILE A 5 18.38 3.35 14.01
CA ILE A 5 18.56 1.91 14.16
C ILE A 5 20.02 1.65 13.84
N ASN A 6 20.80 1.33 14.86
CA ASN A 6 22.14 0.81 14.70
C ASN A 6 22.04 -0.69 14.77
N ILE A 7 22.05 -1.37 13.64
CA ILE A 7 22.22 -2.81 13.62
C ILE A 7 23.73 -3.04 13.60
N PHE A 8 24.32 -3.34 14.75
CA PHE A 8 25.73 -3.74 14.82
C PHE A 8 25.73 -5.25 14.87
N SER A 9 26.43 -5.91 13.99
CA SER A 9 27.10 -7.12 14.36
C SER A 9 28.47 -6.72 14.94
N GLN A 10 28.77 -7.21 16.10
CA GLN A 10 30.17 -7.46 16.42
C GLN A 10 30.58 -8.69 15.60
N PRO A 11 31.82 -8.76 15.12
CA PRO A 11 32.34 -10.04 14.61
C PRO A 11 31.98 -11.10 15.62
N ILE A 12 31.37 -12.18 15.17
CA ILE A 12 30.79 -13.26 16.00
C ILE A 12 31.78 -13.92 16.94
N ASN A 13 33.02 -13.51 16.93
CA ASN A 13 34.08 -13.99 17.80
C ASN A 13 33.89 -13.65 19.29
N ASP A 14 33.00 -12.71 19.64
CA ASP A 14 32.75 -12.31 21.03
C ASP A 14 31.32 -12.58 21.53
N SER A 15 30.43 -13.07 20.68
CA SER A 15 29.15 -13.60 21.16
C SER A 15 29.38 -14.94 21.84
N PRO A 16 28.89 -15.16 23.07
CA PRO A 16 28.93 -16.49 23.67
C PRO A 16 28.19 -17.40 22.69
N GLN A 17 28.95 -18.29 22.03
CA GLN A 17 28.39 -19.27 21.12
C GLN A 17 27.36 -20.09 21.91
N LEU A 18 26.11 -19.82 21.70
CA LEU A 18 25.04 -20.73 22.10
C LEU A 18 25.19 -21.94 21.18
N SER A 19 25.74 -23.00 21.70
CA SER A 19 25.96 -24.26 20.96
C SER A 19 24.64 -24.65 20.28
N GLY A 20 24.67 -24.79 18.96
CA GLY A 20 23.54 -25.24 18.17
C GLY A 20 22.88 -24.21 17.24
N TRP A 21 23.37 -22.98 17.20
CA TRP A 21 22.87 -21.94 16.26
C TRP A 21 23.91 -21.66 15.18
N ASN A 22 23.46 -21.60 13.93
CA ASN A 22 24.28 -21.18 12.79
C ASN A 22 23.76 -19.82 12.30
N LEU A 23 24.67 -18.91 11.99
CA LEU A 23 24.31 -17.67 11.32
C LEU A 23 23.78 -17.99 9.92
N VAL A 24 22.59 -17.49 9.59
CA VAL A 24 21.96 -17.72 8.29
C VAL A 24 21.80 -16.43 7.48
N TRP A 25 21.84 -15.28 8.15
CA TRP A 25 21.75 -13.96 7.52
C TRP A 25 22.22 -12.87 8.49
N GLN A 26 22.88 -11.84 7.97
CA GLN A 26 23.25 -10.64 8.72
C GLN A 26 23.39 -9.45 7.77
N ASP A 27 23.15 -8.25 8.28
CA ASP A 27 23.57 -7.01 7.65
C ASP A 27 24.16 -6.08 8.72
N GLU A 28 25.38 -5.63 8.48
CA GLU A 28 26.14 -4.74 9.38
C GLU A 28 26.06 -3.29 8.96
N PHE A 29 25.42 -3.01 7.80
CA PHE A 29 25.35 -1.68 7.21
C PHE A 29 26.74 -1.00 7.07
N ASP A 30 27.78 -1.80 6.77
CA ASP A 30 29.16 -1.34 6.62
C ASP A 30 29.46 -0.75 5.24
N ALA A 31 28.52 -0.88 4.28
CA ALA A 31 28.59 -0.24 2.98
C ALA A 31 28.15 1.23 3.05
N ASP A 32 28.44 1.98 1.98
CA ASP A 32 28.02 3.41 1.87
C ASP A 32 26.54 3.58 1.50
N THR A 33 25.86 2.50 1.06
CA THR A 33 24.47 2.49 0.63
C THR A 33 23.75 1.24 1.14
N ILE A 34 22.43 1.33 1.23
CA ILE A 34 21.57 0.19 1.57
C ILE A 34 21.66 -0.85 0.46
N ASN A 35 21.83 -2.12 0.85
CA ASN A 35 21.80 -3.23 -0.09
C ASN A 35 20.35 -3.58 -0.46
N TYR A 36 19.86 -3.09 -1.60
CA TYR A 36 18.50 -3.32 -2.07
C TYR A 36 18.22 -4.74 -2.58
N GLU A 37 19.21 -5.63 -2.62
CA GLU A 37 18.98 -7.06 -2.84
C GLU A 37 18.48 -7.73 -1.56
N GLU A 38 18.92 -7.23 -0.40
CA GLU A 38 18.59 -7.74 0.93
C GLU A 38 17.43 -6.99 1.60
N TRP A 39 17.18 -5.73 1.18
CA TRP A 39 16.19 -4.86 1.78
C TRP A 39 15.22 -4.28 0.74
N GLY A 40 13.95 -4.29 1.06
CA GLY A 40 12.90 -3.57 0.34
C GLY A 40 12.40 -2.37 1.14
N HIS A 41 11.91 -1.34 0.44
CA HIS A 41 11.20 -0.22 1.05
C HIS A 41 9.70 -0.43 0.98
N ASP A 42 9.03 -0.09 2.06
CA ASP A 42 7.60 0.16 2.05
C ASP A 42 7.38 1.66 1.91
N ILE A 43 6.83 2.09 0.78
CA ILE A 43 6.59 3.50 0.49
C ILE A 43 5.10 3.78 0.59
N GLY A 44 4.71 4.81 1.34
CA GLY A 44 3.31 5.19 1.51
C GLY A 44 2.91 5.46 2.96
N SER A 45 1.62 5.59 3.22
CA SER A 45 1.04 5.75 4.57
C SER A 45 0.53 4.38 5.08
N GLY A 46 1.41 3.52 5.41
CA GLY A 46 1.44 2.16 5.73
C GLY A 46 0.33 1.40 6.44
N ALA A 47 -0.54 0.66 5.80
CA ALA A 47 -1.14 -0.53 6.41
C ALA A 47 -0.62 -1.79 5.70
N PRO A 48 -0.26 -2.86 6.42
CA PRO A 48 0.30 -4.09 5.84
C PRO A 48 -0.59 -4.77 4.80
N VAL A 49 -1.89 -4.52 4.85
CA VAL A 49 -2.89 -5.16 3.98
C VAL A 49 -2.74 -4.77 2.50
N PHE A 50 -2.03 -3.67 2.21
CA PHE A 50 -1.94 -3.10 0.86
C PHE A 50 -0.51 -3.06 0.30
N GLU A 51 0.44 -3.75 0.91
CA GLU A 51 1.86 -3.74 0.52
C GLU A 51 2.10 -4.07 -0.96
N ALA A 52 1.28 -4.96 -1.53
CA ALA A 52 1.39 -5.32 -2.94
C ALA A 52 1.09 -4.16 -3.91
N PHE A 53 0.45 -3.09 -3.46
CA PHE A 53 0.00 -2.00 -4.30
C PHE A 53 0.71 -0.66 -4.10
N GLY A 54 1.55 -0.51 -3.07
CA GLY A 54 2.21 0.77 -2.76
C GLY A 54 1.18 1.88 -2.56
N VAL A 55 0.53 1.91 -1.40
CA VAL A 55 -0.56 2.87 -1.11
C VAL A 55 -0.03 4.30 -1.09
N SER A 56 -0.59 5.19 -1.88
CA SER A 56 -0.38 6.61 -1.74
C SER A 56 -1.58 7.24 -1.03
N SER A 57 -1.32 7.95 0.08
CA SER A 57 -2.33 8.80 0.72
C SER A 57 -2.58 10.04 -0.13
N HIS A 58 -3.31 9.89 -1.24
CA HIS A 58 -3.86 11.05 -1.92
C HIS A 58 -5.22 11.35 -1.29
N GLU A 59 -5.45 12.61 -0.95
CA GLU A 59 -6.78 13.04 -0.57
C GLU A 59 -7.77 12.62 -1.66
N PHE A 60 -8.68 11.74 -1.31
CA PHE A 60 -9.76 11.33 -2.17
C PHE A 60 -10.64 12.54 -2.56
N SER A 61 -10.75 13.48 -1.62
CA SER A 61 -11.65 14.59 -1.73
C SER A 61 -11.02 15.82 -2.37
N PRO A 62 -11.51 16.30 -3.52
CA PRO A 62 -11.30 17.68 -3.92
C PRO A 62 -11.76 18.64 -2.80
N GLU A 63 -11.12 19.79 -2.67
CA GLU A 63 -11.49 20.79 -1.67
C GLU A 63 -13.02 21.06 -1.72
N GLY A 64 -13.70 20.89 -0.57
CA GLY A 64 -15.15 21.02 -0.45
C GLY A 64 -15.98 19.77 -0.75
N TYR A 65 -15.36 18.62 -1.01
CA TYR A 65 -16.06 17.35 -1.21
C TYR A 65 -16.38 16.67 0.14
N PRO A 66 -17.55 16.03 0.32
CA PRO A 66 -17.85 15.32 1.56
C PRO A 66 -16.88 14.14 1.75
N ARG A 67 -16.46 13.91 2.99
CA ARG A 67 -15.66 12.74 3.35
C ARG A 67 -16.52 11.48 3.49
N ASP A 68 -17.77 11.65 3.86
CA ASP A 68 -18.74 10.58 4.04
C ASP A 68 -19.94 10.79 3.11
N ASN A 69 -20.70 9.73 2.88
CA ASN A 69 -21.94 9.74 2.09
C ASN A 69 -21.75 10.25 0.66
N PHE A 70 -20.79 9.72 -0.04
CA PHE A 70 -20.53 10.04 -1.43
C PHE A 70 -20.38 8.78 -2.30
N SER A 71 -20.42 8.98 -3.60
CA SER A 71 -20.16 7.93 -4.58
C SER A 71 -19.37 8.45 -5.76
N VAL A 72 -18.66 7.54 -6.41
CA VAL A 72 -17.89 7.87 -7.60
C VAL A 72 -18.12 6.81 -8.66
N GLN A 73 -18.21 7.26 -9.91
CA GLN A 73 -18.23 6.37 -11.06
C GLN A 73 -17.04 6.70 -11.97
N TRP A 74 -16.18 5.73 -12.20
CA TRP A 74 -15.11 5.84 -13.21
C TRP A 74 -15.50 5.11 -14.47
N ASN A 75 -15.20 5.76 -15.58
CA ASN A 75 -15.40 5.22 -16.91
C ASN A 75 -14.16 5.44 -17.75
N GLY A 76 -13.84 4.46 -18.58
CA GLY A 76 -12.73 4.55 -19.50
C GLY A 76 -12.39 3.22 -20.15
N PHE A 77 -11.13 3.05 -20.46
CA PHE A 77 -10.62 1.86 -21.11
C PHE A 77 -9.33 1.37 -20.46
N ILE A 78 -9.11 0.06 -20.54
CA ILE A 78 -7.85 -0.57 -20.23
C ILE A 78 -7.27 -1.21 -21.49
N ILE A 79 -5.96 -1.07 -21.69
CA ILE A 79 -5.21 -1.66 -22.80
C ILE A 79 -4.09 -2.53 -22.22
N PRO A 80 -4.28 -3.88 -22.18
CA PRO A 80 -3.31 -4.79 -21.61
C PRO A 80 -2.09 -4.96 -22.52
N GLU A 81 -0.95 -5.31 -21.94
CA GLU A 81 0.30 -5.54 -22.67
C GLU A 81 0.41 -6.97 -23.21
N TYR A 82 -0.13 -7.94 -22.50
CA TYR A 82 0.01 -9.37 -22.82
C TYR A 82 -1.33 -10.00 -23.18
N THR A 83 -1.29 -11.03 -24.04
CA THR A 83 -2.45 -11.89 -24.32
C THR A 83 -2.44 -13.04 -23.32
N THR A 84 -3.17 -12.88 -22.22
CA THR A 84 -3.21 -13.87 -21.14
C THR A 84 -4.46 -13.71 -20.26
N GLU A 85 -4.57 -14.52 -19.22
CA GLU A 85 -5.54 -14.35 -18.17
C GLU A 85 -4.98 -13.40 -17.11
N TYR A 86 -5.68 -12.29 -16.87
CA TYR A 86 -5.38 -11.32 -15.81
C TYR A 86 -6.27 -11.58 -14.61
N THR A 87 -5.71 -11.55 -13.42
CA THR A 87 -6.49 -11.42 -12.19
C THR A 87 -6.61 -9.94 -11.84
N PHE A 88 -7.82 -9.42 -11.82
CA PHE A 88 -8.11 -8.07 -11.32
C PHE A 88 -8.34 -8.13 -9.83
N TYR A 89 -7.78 -7.19 -9.09
CA TYR A 89 -7.96 -7.01 -7.65
C TYR A 89 -8.58 -5.65 -7.38
N ILE A 90 -9.56 -5.60 -6.50
CA ILE A 90 -10.09 -4.35 -6.01
C ILE A 90 -10.22 -4.42 -4.48
N VAL A 91 -9.64 -3.45 -3.80
CA VAL A 91 -9.81 -3.27 -2.36
C VAL A 91 -10.78 -2.12 -2.17
N ALA A 92 -11.81 -2.31 -1.39
CA ALA A 92 -12.81 -1.28 -1.14
C ALA A 92 -13.26 -1.25 0.31
N ASP A 93 -13.46 -0.06 0.80
CA ASP A 93 -14.20 0.40 1.97
C ASP A 93 -14.98 1.64 1.50
N ASP A 94 -16.27 1.66 1.31
CA ASP A 94 -17.30 0.62 1.47
C ASP A 94 -17.54 -0.19 0.18
N GLY A 95 -18.58 0.13 -0.55
CA GLY A 95 -19.12 -0.69 -1.63
C GLY A 95 -18.52 -0.42 -3.00
N VAL A 96 -18.35 -1.49 -3.77
CA VAL A 96 -17.72 -1.44 -5.08
C VAL A 96 -18.37 -2.38 -6.09
N ARG A 97 -18.39 -1.95 -7.35
CA ARG A 97 -18.66 -2.78 -8.51
C ARG A 97 -17.60 -2.54 -9.59
N LEU A 98 -17.13 -3.60 -10.24
CA LEU A 98 -16.14 -3.52 -11.29
C LEU A 98 -16.64 -4.24 -12.56
N TRP A 99 -16.61 -3.53 -13.68
CA TRP A 99 -16.88 -4.09 -15.01
C TRP A 99 -15.64 -4.04 -15.87
N VAL A 100 -15.38 -5.12 -16.58
CA VAL A 100 -14.35 -5.21 -17.62
C VAL A 100 -15.01 -5.72 -18.89
N ASN A 101 -14.86 -5.01 -19.99
CA ASN A 101 -15.50 -5.33 -21.28
C ASN A 101 -17.03 -5.50 -21.15
N GLU A 102 -17.68 -4.55 -20.48
CA GLU A 102 -19.14 -4.51 -20.19
C GLU A 102 -19.66 -5.63 -19.29
N LYS A 103 -18.82 -6.57 -18.88
CA LYS A 103 -19.18 -7.65 -17.95
C LYS A 103 -18.92 -7.21 -16.51
N LEU A 104 -19.93 -7.28 -15.65
CA LEU A 104 -19.79 -7.13 -14.21
C LEU A 104 -19.00 -8.33 -13.67
N ILE A 105 -17.77 -8.07 -13.20
CA ILE A 105 -16.87 -9.12 -12.71
C ILE A 105 -16.81 -9.14 -11.18
N ILE A 106 -16.99 -7.99 -10.51
CA ILE A 106 -17.08 -7.89 -9.06
C ILE A 106 -18.31 -7.06 -8.71
N ASP A 107 -19.19 -7.60 -7.86
CA ASP A 107 -20.38 -6.93 -7.33
C ASP A 107 -20.41 -7.06 -5.80
N LYS A 108 -19.96 -6.01 -5.12
CA LYS A 108 -19.87 -5.89 -3.67
C LYS A 108 -20.43 -4.56 -3.21
N TRP A 109 -21.68 -4.28 -3.61
CA TRP A 109 -22.40 -3.04 -3.28
C TRP A 109 -23.02 -3.11 -1.89
N ILE A 110 -22.14 -3.24 -0.86
CA ILE A 110 -22.49 -3.38 0.56
C ILE A 110 -21.55 -2.54 1.40
N PRO A 111 -21.98 -1.99 2.55
CA PRO A 111 -21.07 -1.42 3.53
C PRO A 111 -20.12 -2.50 4.06
N GLN A 112 -18.83 -2.22 4.05
CA GLN A 112 -17.78 -3.15 4.49
C GLN A 112 -16.52 -2.39 4.86
N ALA A 113 -15.74 -2.91 5.82
CA ALA A 113 -14.38 -2.47 6.05
C ALA A 113 -13.48 -2.81 4.85
N PRO A 114 -12.27 -2.23 4.74
CA PRO A 114 -11.36 -2.50 3.62
C PRO A 114 -11.24 -4.00 3.34
N THR A 115 -11.78 -4.42 2.20
CA THR A 115 -11.83 -5.83 1.81
C THR A 115 -11.38 -5.98 0.37
N GLU A 116 -10.49 -6.95 0.14
CA GLU A 116 -10.01 -7.27 -1.19
C GLU A 116 -10.90 -8.32 -1.88
N TRP A 117 -11.25 -8.04 -3.12
CA TRP A 117 -11.97 -8.91 -4.02
C TRP A 117 -11.19 -9.11 -5.31
N SER A 118 -11.28 -10.28 -5.91
CA SER A 118 -10.58 -10.56 -7.16
C SER A 118 -11.42 -11.41 -8.11
N GLU A 119 -11.16 -11.22 -9.42
CA GLU A 119 -11.78 -12.02 -10.49
C GLU A 119 -10.86 -12.08 -11.69
N LYS A 120 -10.95 -13.19 -12.44
CA LYS A 120 -10.10 -13.47 -13.60
C LYS A 120 -10.77 -13.11 -14.91
N VAL A 121 -10.01 -12.47 -15.81
CA VAL A 121 -10.46 -12.06 -17.14
C VAL A 121 -9.38 -12.33 -18.18
N LYS A 122 -9.73 -13.02 -19.27
CA LYS A 122 -8.83 -13.20 -20.41
C LYS A 122 -8.85 -11.97 -21.29
N LEU A 123 -7.66 -11.37 -21.51
CA LEU A 123 -7.49 -10.20 -22.34
C LEU A 123 -6.47 -10.47 -23.45
N ILE A 124 -6.57 -9.71 -24.53
CA ILE A 124 -5.67 -9.76 -25.68
C ILE A 124 -4.80 -8.50 -25.68
N ALA A 125 -3.50 -8.67 -25.85
CA ALA A 125 -2.53 -7.59 -25.91
C ALA A 125 -2.94 -6.48 -26.89
N ASN A 126 -2.75 -5.24 -26.47
CA ASN A 126 -3.02 -4.02 -27.23
C ASN A 126 -4.48 -3.86 -27.72
N LYS A 127 -5.40 -4.70 -27.26
CA LYS A 127 -6.83 -4.53 -27.48
C LYS A 127 -7.44 -3.65 -26.41
N LYS A 128 -8.28 -2.72 -26.81
CA LYS A 128 -9.00 -1.82 -25.91
C LYS A 128 -10.24 -2.53 -25.33
N TYR A 129 -10.39 -2.47 -23.99
CA TYR A 129 -11.52 -3.00 -23.26
C TYR A 129 -12.15 -1.89 -22.40
N THR A 130 -13.46 -1.83 -22.33
CA THR A 130 -14.16 -0.91 -21.42
C THR A 130 -13.83 -1.28 -19.98
N LEU A 131 -13.59 -0.26 -19.15
CA LEU A 131 -13.40 -0.36 -17.72
C LEU A 131 -14.37 0.60 -17.03
N LYS A 132 -15.21 0.08 -16.14
CA LYS A 132 -16.10 0.88 -15.32
C LYS A 132 -15.98 0.44 -13.87
N ILE A 133 -15.97 1.42 -12.96
CA ILE A 133 -15.97 1.20 -11.51
C ILE A 133 -17.07 2.09 -10.92
N ASP A 134 -17.94 1.51 -10.11
CA ASP A 134 -18.83 2.24 -9.22
C ASP A 134 -18.35 2.02 -7.78
N TYR A 135 -18.30 3.07 -7.00
CA TYR A 135 -17.87 3.08 -5.62
C TYR A 135 -18.77 3.95 -4.77
N PHE A 136 -19.01 3.56 -3.53
CA PHE A 136 -19.58 4.46 -2.54
C PHE A 136 -18.83 4.36 -1.21
N GLU A 137 -18.77 5.49 -0.53
CA GLU A 137 -18.36 5.66 0.85
C GLU A 137 -19.57 6.09 1.67
N ASN A 138 -19.86 5.34 2.72
CA ASN A 138 -20.95 5.66 3.64
C ASN A 138 -20.44 6.53 4.79
N THR A 139 -19.65 5.96 5.66
CA THR A 139 -19.04 6.67 6.81
C THR A 139 -17.77 5.98 7.26
N GLY A 140 -16.74 6.75 7.62
CA GLY A 140 -15.53 6.23 8.24
C GLY A 140 -14.28 6.50 7.43
N GLY A 141 -13.55 5.45 7.12
CA GLY A 141 -12.37 5.52 6.28
C GLY A 141 -12.64 5.06 4.88
N GLU A 142 -12.34 5.88 3.90
CA GLU A 142 -12.48 5.52 2.50
C GLU A 142 -11.25 4.76 2.00
N THR A 143 -11.48 3.66 1.27
CA THR A 143 -10.42 2.92 0.57
C THR A 143 -10.92 2.43 -0.78
N LEU A 144 -10.17 2.74 -1.82
CA LEU A 144 -10.38 2.13 -3.14
C LEU A 144 -9.04 1.96 -3.86
N ILE A 145 -8.68 0.72 -4.15
CA ILE A 145 -7.43 0.37 -4.82
C ILE A 145 -7.75 -0.61 -5.95
N LEU A 146 -7.30 -0.31 -7.17
CA LEU A 146 -7.44 -1.20 -8.32
C LEU A 146 -6.09 -1.69 -8.80
N GLY A 147 -5.92 -3.00 -8.80
CA GLY A 147 -4.71 -3.66 -9.24
C GLY A 147 -4.98 -4.84 -10.16
N TRP A 148 -3.92 -5.42 -10.66
CA TRP A 148 -3.94 -6.62 -11.47
C TRP A 148 -2.64 -7.42 -11.35
N GLU A 149 -2.69 -8.67 -11.82
CA GLU A 149 -1.52 -9.53 -12.06
C GLU A 149 -1.76 -10.41 -13.28
N CYS A 150 -0.71 -11.01 -13.80
CA CYS A 150 -0.78 -12.09 -14.75
C CYS A 150 0.50 -12.95 -14.68
N ASP A 151 0.64 -13.95 -15.55
CA ASP A 151 1.83 -14.82 -15.64
C ASP A 151 3.12 -14.10 -16.06
N HIS A 152 3.04 -12.84 -16.50
CA HIS A 152 4.19 -12.01 -16.88
C HIS A 152 4.65 -11.03 -15.81
N PHE A 153 3.83 -10.74 -14.81
CA PHE A 153 4.16 -9.85 -13.69
C PHE A 153 3.33 -10.16 -12.44
N GLN A 154 3.89 -9.84 -11.29
CA GLN A 154 3.23 -10.00 -10.01
C GLN A 154 2.18 -8.91 -9.78
N LYS A 155 1.33 -9.12 -8.79
CA LYS A 155 0.30 -8.20 -8.35
C LYS A 155 0.84 -6.77 -8.17
N CYS A 156 0.23 -5.82 -8.89
CA CYS A 156 0.59 -4.41 -8.85
C CYS A 156 -0.62 -3.53 -9.16
N LEU A 157 -0.50 -2.22 -8.90
CA LEU A 157 -1.47 -1.23 -9.41
C LEU A 157 -1.55 -1.29 -10.93
N ILE A 158 -2.73 -1.03 -11.48
CA ILE A 158 -2.85 -0.82 -12.92
C ILE A 158 -2.18 0.52 -13.25
N PRO A 159 -1.08 0.53 -14.02
CA PRO A 159 -0.33 1.74 -14.29
C PRO A 159 -1.10 2.71 -15.21
N ASN A 160 -0.86 4.00 -15.01
CA ASN A 160 -1.52 5.08 -15.74
C ASN A 160 -1.47 4.92 -17.27
N GLU A 161 -0.35 4.45 -17.79
CA GLU A 161 -0.14 4.22 -19.23
C GLU A 161 -1.01 3.09 -19.82
N ARG A 162 -1.72 2.35 -19.00
CA ARG A 162 -2.66 1.29 -19.39
C ARG A 162 -4.12 1.72 -19.24
N LEU A 163 -4.38 2.89 -18.62
CA LEU A 163 -5.70 3.44 -18.38
C LEU A 163 -5.96 4.65 -19.28
N PHE A 164 -7.14 4.73 -19.84
CA PHE A 164 -7.53 5.81 -20.75
C PHE A 164 -8.96 6.27 -20.51
N THR A 165 -9.20 7.57 -20.55
CA THR A 165 -10.55 8.13 -20.56
C THR A 165 -11.31 7.76 -21.85
N PRO A 166 -12.64 7.98 -21.92
CA PRO A 166 -13.39 7.82 -23.17
C PRO A 166 -12.79 8.62 -24.34
N GLU A 167 -12.17 9.78 -24.09
CA GLU A 167 -11.51 10.64 -25.07
C GLU A 167 -10.05 10.24 -25.34
N MET A 168 -9.60 9.08 -24.84
CA MET A 168 -8.26 8.54 -25.00
C MET A 168 -7.13 9.39 -24.39
N ARG A 169 -7.42 10.13 -23.32
CA ARG A 169 -6.41 10.71 -22.44
C ARG A 169 -6.00 9.68 -21.37
N GLN A 170 -4.78 9.73 -20.87
CA GLN A 170 -4.32 8.82 -19.81
C GLN A 170 -5.10 9.01 -18.51
N GLY A 171 -5.44 7.90 -17.85
CA GLY A 171 -6.26 7.84 -16.65
C GLY A 171 -7.71 7.46 -16.92
N LEU A 172 -8.54 7.45 -15.87
CA LEU A 172 -9.99 7.20 -15.94
C LEU A 172 -10.77 8.48 -15.69
N SER A 173 -11.90 8.64 -16.37
CA SER A 173 -12.83 9.74 -16.11
C SER A 173 -13.68 9.43 -14.89
N GLY A 174 -13.44 10.08 -13.76
CA GLY A 174 -14.19 9.97 -12.51
C GLY A 174 -15.28 11.03 -12.41
N GLN A 175 -16.50 10.59 -12.19
CA GLN A 175 -17.66 11.43 -11.88
C GLN A 175 -18.01 11.25 -10.40
N TYR A 176 -17.97 12.34 -9.64
CA TYR A 176 -18.12 12.36 -8.19
C TYR A 176 -19.49 12.92 -7.81
N TYR A 177 -20.17 12.25 -6.89
CA TYR A 177 -21.55 12.56 -6.50
C TYR A 177 -21.69 12.65 -4.98
N ASN A 178 -22.49 13.60 -4.52
CA ASN A 178 -22.93 13.64 -3.14
C ASN A 178 -24.09 12.65 -2.96
N GLY A 179 -23.94 11.67 -2.06
CA GLY A 179 -24.88 10.58 -1.83
C GLY A 179 -24.32 9.22 -2.28
N ILE A 180 -24.79 8.16 -1.66
CA ILE A 180 -24.27 6.78 -1.82
C ILE A 180 -25.02 5.93 -2.85
N SER A 181 -26.13 6.44 -3.42
CA SER A 181 -26.96 5.67 -4.35
C SER A 181 -26.80 6.17 -5.78
N LEU A 182 -26.02 5.48 -6.59
CA LEU A 182 -25.87 5.78 -8.02
C LEU A 182 -27.12 5.44 -8.85
N ASP A 183 -28.03 4.61 -8.30
CA ASP A 183 -29.14 4.01 -9.06
C ASP A 183 -30.46 4.78 -8.94
N ASP A 184 -30.63 5.71 -8.00
CA ASP A 184 -31.93 6.35 -7.70
C ASP A 184 -32.13 7.72 -8.33
N GLY A 185 -31.15 8.23 -9.06
CA GLY A 185 -31.22 9.53 -9.73
C GLY A 185 -31.31 10.75 -8.80
N LYS A 186 -31.16 10.58 -7.49
CA LYS A 186 -31.28 11.64 -6.47
C LYS A 186 -29.93 12.20 -6.03
N ILE A 187 -28.85 11.70 -6.56
CA ILE A 187 -27.49 12.16 -6.25
C ILE A 187 -27.18 13.40 -7.08
N ASN A 188 -26.49 14.33 -6.45
CA ASN A 188 -25.99 15.52 -7.13
C ASN A 188 -24.59 15.30 -7.65
N HIS A 189 -24.40 15.37 -8.96
CA HIS A 189 -23.08 15.43 -9.56
C HIS A 189 -22.36 16.69 -9.07
N MET A 190 -21.16 16.52 -8.54
CA MET A 190 -20.36 17.61 -8.00
C MET A 190 -19.21 17.99 -8.92
N ILE A 191 -18.42 17.01 -9.35
CA ILE A 191 -17.21 17.24 -10.16
C ILE A 191 -16.92 16.07 -11.08
N THR A 192 -16.29 16.37 -12.20
CA THR A 192 -15.65 15.38 -13.09
C THR A 192 -14.16 15.68 -13.16
N ARG A 193 -13.33 14.67 -12.95
CA ARG A 193 -11.87 14.79 -13.11
C ARG A 193 -11.29 13.54 -13.76
N ILE A 194 -10.00 13.60 -14.12
CA ILE A 194 -9.24 12.43 -14.58
C ILE A 194 -8.36 11.95 -13.44
N ASP A 195 -8.53 10.67 -13.09
CA ASP A 195 -7.71 9.99 -12.10
C ASP A 195 -6.71 9.10 -12.81
N SER A 196 -5.41 9.37 -12.61
CA SER A 196 -4.32 8.69 -13.30
C SER A 196 -4.21 7.21 -12.91
N VAL A 197 -4.49 6.90 -11.65
CA VAL A 197 -4.56 5.55 -11.07
C VAL A 197 -5.67 5.51 -10.03
N ILE A 198 -6.19 4.34 -9.75
CA ILE A 198 -7.15 4.12 -8.66
C ILE A 198 -6.39 3.53 -7.48
N ASN A 199 -5.98 4.40 -6.56
CA ASN A 199 -5.18 4.05 -5.40
C ASN A 199 -5.40 5.06 -4.27
N TRP A 200 -6.48 4.90 -3.50
CA TRP A 200 -6.80 5.76 -2.37
C TRP A 200 -7.03 4.93 -1.13
N SER A 201 -6.50 5.43 -0.03
CA SER A 201 -6.86 4.97 1.30
C SER A 201 -6.65 6.12 2.27
N THR A 202 -7.73 6.61 2.85
CA THR A 202 -7.65 7.56 3.97
C THR A 202 -7.85 6.83 5.30
N GLY A 203 -7.69 5.53 5.27
CA GLY A 203 -7.95 4.52 6.26
C GLY A 203 -7.91 4.94 7.72
N THR A 204 -9.08 5.12 8.32
CA THR A 204 -9.23 5.00 9.76
C THR A 204 -9.72 3.62 10.16
N GLY A 205 -9.85 2.69 9.23
CA GLY A 205 -10.42 1.37 9.47
C GLY A 205 -9.66 0.49 10.46
N TRP A 206 -8.38 0.75 10.67
CA TRP A 206 -7.52 -0.01 11.59
C TRP A 206 -6.37 0.84 12.12
N GLY A 207 -6.69 1.99 12.73
CA GLY A 207 -5.73 2.73 13.55
C GLY A 207 -4.63 3.48 12.81
N ASN A 208 -4.71 3.63 11.51
CA ASN A 208 -3.68 4.33 10.73
C ASN A 208 -4.03 5.82 10.52
N ASN A 209 -4.21 6.54 11.60
CA ASN A 209 -3.79 7.93 11.64
C ASN A 209 -2.24 7.97 11.73
N GLU A 210 -1.55 7.23 10.90
CA GLU A 210 -0.14 7.50 10.71
C GLU A 210 -0.05 8.84 10.01
N GLU A 211 0.14 9.90 10.81
CA GLU A 211 0.38 11.26 10.32
C GLU A 211 1.66 11.33 9.48
N GLN A 212 2.25 10.17 9.12
CA GLN A 212 3.50 10.05 8.43
C GLN A 212 3.39 9.29 7.11
N TYR A 213 4.19 9.69 6.15
CA TYR A 213 4.40 9.03 4.86
C TYR A 213 5.80 8.39 4.84
N TYR A 214 5.88 7.11 4.52
CA TYR A 214 7.15 6.41 4.40
C TYR A 214 7.77 6.68 3.03
N THR A 215 9.05 7.01 3.02
CA THR A 215 9.81 7.32 1.82
C THR A 215 11.17 6.62 1.83
N ASP A 216 11.76 6.51 0.64
CA ASP A 216 13.14 6.05 0.40
C ASP A 216 14.16 7.21 0.28
N ARG A 217 13.75 8.44 0.59
CA ARG A 217 14.61 9.61 0.45
C ARG A 217 15.76 9.57 1.46
N ASN A 218 16.96 9.98 1.03
CA ASN A 218 18.16 10.01 1.89
C ASN A 218 17.99 10.77 3.21
N LYS A 219 17.08 11.72 3.28
CA LYS A 219 16.79 12.39 4.54
C LYS A 219 16.01 11.52 5.52
N ASN A 220 15.20 10.58 5.02
CA ASN A 220 14.41 9.68 5.86
C ASN A 220 15.14 8.36 6.15
N ILE A 221 15.98 7.89 5.21
CA ILE A 221 16.75 6.66 5.38
C ILE A 221 18.09 6.76 4.67
N ARG A 222 19.16 6.39 5.37
CA ARG A 222 20.52 6.39 4.84
C ARG A 222 21.47 5.55 5.68
N ILE A 223 22.61 5.23 5.11
CA ILE A 223 23.74 4.71 5.87
C ILE A 223 24.68 5.88 6.16
N GLU A 224 25.06 6.01 7.41
CA GLU A 224 25.96 7.06 7.87
C GLU A 224 26.87 6.52 8.98
N ASN A 225 28.20 6.58 8.76
CA ASN A 225 29.21 6.06 9.69
C ASN A 225 29.00 4.57 10.06
N GLY A 226 28.67 3.72 9.09
CA GLY A 226 28.43 2.28 9.30
C GLY A 226 27.17 2.02 10.13
N LYS A 227 26.13 2.80 9.94
CA LYS A 227 24.87 2.67 10.66
C LYS A 227 23.70 2.98 9.76
N LEU A 228 22.66 2.18 9.85
CA LEU A 228 21.37 2.56 9.28
C LEU A 228 20.72 3.64 10.13
N ILE A 229 20.33 4.72 9.50
CA ILE A 229 19.60 5.83 10.11
C ILE A 229 18.23 5.90 9.47
N ILE A 230 17.20 5.78 10.29
CA ILE A 230 15.82 6.09 9.92
C ILE A 230 15.41 7.33 10.69
N GLU A 231 14.98 8.37 9.97
CA GLU A 231 14.74 9.69 10.53
C GLU A 231 13.35 10.19 10.13
N ALA A 232 12.54 10.53 11.15
CA ALA A 232 11.26 11.15 10.94
C ALA A 232 11.41 12.68 10.87
N HIS A 233 10.74 13.30 9.89
CA HIS A 233 10.70 14.75 9.70
C HIS A 233 9.28 15.27 9.77
N GLN A 234 9.11 16.41 10.44
CA GLN A 234 7.87 17.16 10.36
C GLN A 234 7.89 17.97 9.06
N GLU A 235 7.13 17.52 8.10
CA GLU A 235 6.95 18.18 6.81
C GLU A 235 5.65 17.68 6.18
N TYR A 236 4.99 18.55 5.42
CA TYR A 236 3.84 18.14 4.63
C TYR A 236 4.32 17.42 3.36
N PHE A 237 3.90 16.16 3.19
CA PHE A 237 4.28 15.34 2.05
C PHE A 237 3.18 14.31 1.77
N HIS A 238 2.63 14.36 0.56
CA HIS A 238 1.56 13.45 0.10
C HIS A 238 0.38 13.28 1.09
N GLY A 239 -0.11 14.39 1.65
CA GLY A 239 -1.24 14.37 2.58
C GLY A 239 -0.89 14.14 4.05
N SER A 240 0.32 13.70 4.36
CA SER A 240 0.80 13.46 5.73
C SER A 240 1.61 14.64 6.25
N ASN A 241 1.56 14.87 7.58
CA ASN A 241 2.29 15.96 8.26
C ASN A 241 3.70 15.57 8.68
N TYR A 242 4.06 14.32 8.52
CA TYR A 242 5.38 13.77 8.83
C TYR A 242 5.82 12.82 7.72
N THR A 243 7.13 12.68 7.59
CA THR A 243 7.74 11.64 6.76
C THR A 243 8.70 10.81 7.58
N SER A 244 8.84 9.53 7.25
CA SER A 244 9.78 8.61 7.85
C SER A 244 10.21 7.57 6.83
N SER A 245 10.73 6.43 7.28
CA SER A 245 10.99 5.29 6.41
C SER A 245 10.66 3.98 7.12
N ARG A 246 10.27 2.99 6.33
CA ARG A 246 10.07 1.61 6.73
C ARG A 246 10.74 0.69 5.73
N ILE A 247 11.54 -0.25 6.23
CA ILE A 247 12.20 -1.25 5.40
C ILE A 247 11.87 -2.64 5.90
N LYS A 248 11.96 -3.60 5.00
CA LYS A 248 11.79 -5.03 5.29
C LYS A 248 12.89 -5.84 4.62
N THR A 249 13.23 -6.99 5.20
CA THR A 249 14.15 -7.94 4.58
C THR A 249 13.52 -8.59 3.35
N SER A 250 14.29 -8.81 2.30
CA SER A 250 13.87 -9.58 1.13
C SER A 250 13.79 -11.08 1.46
N GLY A 251 14.57 -11.54 2.43
CA GLY A 251 14.52 -12.91 2.96
C GLY A 251 13.43 -13.11 4.01
N SER A 252 13.01 -14.37 4.19
CA SER A 252 12.05 -14.77 5.22
C SER A 252 12.51 -16.05 5.94
N TRP A 253 12.14 -16.19 7.21
CA TRP A 253 12.57 -17.31 8.06
C TRP A 253 11.38 -17.87 8.85
N LYS A 254 11.24 -19.18 8.85
CA LYS A 254 10.19 -19.86 9.63
C LYS A 254 10.54 -19.96 11.11
N TYR A 255 11.82 -20.10 11.42
CA TYR A 255 12.37 -20.22 12.77
C TYR A 255 13.70 -19.47 12.83
N GLY A 256 14.03 -18.90 13.98
CA GLY A 256 15.30 -18.23 14.13
C GLY A 256 15.45 -17.50 15.46
N ARG A 257 16.62 -16.97 15.67
CA ARG A 257 16.94 -16.02 16.72
C ARG A 257 17.32 -14.70 16.04
N PHE A 258 16.66 -13.64 16.45
CA PHE A 258 16.91 -12.29 15.95
C PHE A 258 17.70 -11.52 17.00
N GLU A 259 18.83 -10.97 16.59
CA GLU A 259 19.65 -10.08 17.41
C GLU A 259 19.77 -8.74 16.70
N ILE A 260 19.22 -7.70 17.31
CA ILE A 260 19.15 -6.36 16.74
C ILE A 260 19.70 -5.38 17.75
N LYS A 261 20.70 -4.56 17.34
CA LYS A 261 21.19 -3.45 18.14
C LYS A 261 20.65 -2.16 17.59
N ALA A 262 19.76 -1.51 18.33
CA ALA A 262 19.10 -0.29 17.92
C ALA A 262 19.22 0.81 18.98
N LYS A 263 19.25 2.06 18.54
CA LYS A 263 19.02 3.23 19.37
C LYS A 263 17.65 3.79 18.99
N LEU A 264 16.68 3.60 19.87
CA LEU A 264 15.32 4.09 19.68
C LEU A 264 15.23 5.61 19.92
N PRO A 265 14.26 6.29 19.31
CA PRO A 265 13.98 7.67 19.60
C PRO A 265 13.48 7.82 21.02
N TYR A 266 13.55 9.03 21.53
CA TYR A 266 13.03 9.38 22.85
C TYR A 266 12.07 10.56 22.72
N GLY A 267 10.88 10.41 23.26
CA GLY A 267 9.90 11.50 23.29
C GLY A 267 8.46 11.02 23.20
N ARG A 268 7.54 11.88 23.58
CA ARG A 268 6.11 11.61 23.46
C ARG A 268 5.67 11.66 22.00
N GLY A 269 4.94 10.63 21.55
CA GLY A 269 4.43 10.53 20.20
C GLY A 269 5.41 9.88 19.21
N THR A 270 6.54 9.34 19.70
CA THR A 270 7.38 8.47 18.89
C THR A 270 6.80 7.04 18.91
N TRP A 271 6.81 6.41 17.76
CA TRP A 271 6.37 5.01 17.60
C TRP A 271 7.35 4.29 16.69
N SER A 272 8.35 3.70 17.29
CA SER A 272 9.32 2.88 16.58
C SER A 272 9.03 1.41 16.80
N ALA A 273 9.13 0.60 15.75
CA ALA A 273 8.87 -0.82 15.82
C ALA A 273 9.96 -1.65 15.13
N LEU A 274 10.23 -2.82 15.72
CA LEU A 274 10.98 -3.92 15.13
C LEU A 274 10.06 -5.13 15.21
N TRP A 275 9.60 -5.61 14.08
CA TRP A 275 8.50 -6.54 14.01
C TRP A 275 8.60 -7.47 12.79
N ALA A 276 7.77 -8.49 12.75
CA ALA A 276 7.74 -9.44 11.65
C ALA A 276 6.31 -9.78 11.24
N LEU A 277 6.08 -9.90 9.96
CA LEU A 277 4.84 -10.35 9.35
C LEU A 277 5.03 -11.68 8.61
N PRO A 278 3.96 -12.46 8.44
CA PRO A 278 4.01 -13.65 7.62
C PRO A 278 4.22 -13.30 6.14
N THR A 279 5.02 -14.09 5.43
CA THR A 279 5.17 -13.97 3.98
C THR A 279 3.97 -14.51 3.21
N GLU A 280 3.24 -15.46 3.83
CA GLU A 280 2.01 -16.03 3.28
C GLU A 280 0.86 -15.82 4.26
N TRP A 281 -0.17 -15.17 3.80
CA TRP A 281 -1.35 -14.82 4.60
C TRP A 281 -2.40 -15.95 4.59
N ILE A 282 -1.97 -17.17 4.94
CA ILE A 282 -2.77 -18.40 4.81
C ILE A 282 -4.04 -18.41 5.66
N TYR A 283 -4.09 -17.64 6.74
CA TYR A 283 -5.28 -17.53 7.61
C TYR A 283 -6.10 -16.27 7.32
N GLY A 284 -5.74 -15.51 6.28
CA GLY A 284 -6.35 -14.24 5.90
C GLY A 284 -5.49 -13.04 6.33
N ASN A 285 -5.93 -11.84 5.93
CA ASN A 285 -5.22 -10.59 6.21
C ASN A 285 -5.04 -10.34 7.71
N TRP A 286 -4.16 -9.38 8.02
CA TRP A 286 -3.95 -8.93 9.39
C TRP A 286 -5.29 -8.65 10.11
N PRO A 287 -5.46 -9.03 11.37
CA PRO A 287 -4.47 -9.72 12.23
C PRO A 287 -4.55 -11.26 12.18
N LYS A 288 -5.34 -11.85 11.26
CA LYS A 288 -5.66 -13.29 11.24
C LYS A 288 -4.43 -14.19 11.02
N SER A 289 -3.49 -13.75 10.20
CA SER A 289 -2.24 -14.49 9.96
C SER A 289 -1.14 -14.19 10.97
N GLY A 290 -1.38 -13.26 11.90
CA GLY A 290 -0.50 -12.93 13.00
C GLY A 290 0.53 -11.86 12.68
N GLU A 291 1.20 -11.39 13.73
CA GLU A 291 2.28 -10.43 13.76
C GLU A 291 3.17 -10.76 14.95
N ILE A 292 4.45 -10.49 14.86
CA ILE A 292 5.39 -10.68 15.98
C ILE A 292 6.14 -9.38 16.19
N ASP A 293 5.85 -8.69 17.31
CA ASP A 293 6.56 -7.49 17.71
C ASP A 293 7.73 -7.85 18.62
N ILE A 294 8.94 -7.52 18.16
CA ILE A 294 10.16 -7.65 18.94
C ILE A 294 10.31 -6.44 19.84
N ILE A 295 10.04 -5.28 19.30
CA ILE A 295 9.96 -3.99 20.02
C ILE A 295 8.86 -3.17 19.35
N GLU A 296 8.01 -2.58 20.18
CA GLU A 296 7.08 -1.53 19.83
C GLU A 296 7.14 -0.47 20.92
N HIS A 297 7.45 0.81 20.57
CA HIS A 297 7.72 1.86 21.56
C HIS A 297 7.09 3.21 21.17
#